data_25eea5350cc5f9524d6c26c64ddd6e8c
#
_entry.id   25eea5350cc5f9524d6c26c64ddd6e8c
#
_cell.length_a   1.000
_cell.length_b   1.000
_cell.length_c   1.000
_cell.angle_alpha   90.00
_cell.angle_beta   90.00
_cell.angle_gamma   90.00
#
_symmetry.space_group_name_H-M   'P 1'
#
loop_
_entity.id
_entity.type
_entity.pdbx_description
1 polymer ?
#
loop_
_entity_poly.entity_id
_entity_poly.type
_entity_poly.pdbx_seq_one_letter_code
_entity_poly.pdbx_strand_id
1 'polypeptide(L)'
;MFELNKISFLLFLIFNTLFTFDGDAKSAGGETYDLIKPGFSFEGATGTFDRAQLRRGYQVYKEVCASCHSMKQLSFRILSQKGGPEYTESDAKIFASEFFITDSFDDYGDPIERARVLSDRFPDPYESKEAAKASNNGAYPPDLSLIVKARSG
;
A
#
# COMPACT_ATOMS: atom_id res chain seq x y z
N MET A 1 -7.15 -60.31 20.18
CA MET A 1 -7.09 -59.17 19.26
C MET A 1 -7.81 -57.91 19.78
N PHE A 2 -8.81 -58.02 20.62
CA PHE A 2 -9.57 -56.84 21.15
C PHE A 2 -8.81 -56.01 22.21
N GLU A 3 -7.94 -56.60 23.00
CA GLU A 3 -7.21 -55.88 24.07
C GLU A 3 -6.05 -55.05 23.55
N LEU A 4 -5.39 -55.46 22.46
CA LEU A 4 -4.29 -54.72 21.86
C LEU A 4 -4.75 -53.39 21.27
N ASN A 5 -5.96 -53.32 20.71
CA ASN A 5 -6.56 -52.11 20.18
C ASN A 5 -6.90 -51.07 21.27
N LYS A 6 -7.31 -51.50 22.45
CA LYS A 6 -7.62 -50.59 23.57
C LYS A 6 -6.35 -49.94 24.11
N ILE A 7 -5.27 -50.70 24.24
CA ILE A 7 -3.96 -50.18 24.68
C ILE A 7 -3.38 -49.18 23.68
N SER A 8 -3.47 -49.49 22.39
CA SER A 8 -3.02 -48.60 21.33
C SER A 8 -3.82 -47.29 21.30
N PHE A 9 -5.15 -47.36 21.50
CA PHE A 9 -5.97 -46.16 21.56
C PHE A 9 -5.72 -45.33 22.81
N LEU A 10 -5.46 -45.95 23.95
CA LEU A 10 -5.10 -45.25 25.20
C LEU A 10 -3.73 -44.54 25.07
N LEU A 11 -2.75 -45.18 24.46
CA LEU A 11 -1.45 -44.61 24.20
C LEU A 11 -1.52 -43.42 23.21
N PHE A 12 -2.39 -43.51 22.22
CA PHE A 12 -2.64 -42.40 21.28
C PHE A 12 -3.31 -41.20 21.97
N LEU A 13 -4.24 -41.41 22.89
CA LEU A 13 -4.84 -40.34 23.68
C LEU A 13 -3.83 -39.69 24.63
N ILE A 14 -2.99 -40.48 25.31
CA ILE A 14 -1.94 -39.95 26.21
C ILE A 14 -0.89 -39.16 25.42
N PHE A 15 -0.55 -39.65 24.21
CA PHE A 15 0.38 -38.94 23.34
C PHE A 15 -0.14 -37.57 22.88
N ASN A 16 -1.45 -37.50 22.55
CA ASN A 16 -2.05 -36.21 22.17
C ASN A 16 -2.15 -35.23 23.34
N THR A 17 -2.39 -35.69 24.58
CA THR A 17 -2.44 -34.79 25.75
C THR A 17 -1.06 -34.26 26.18
N LEU A 18 0.02 -34.98 25.87
CA LEU A 18 1.39 -34.55 26.13
C LEU A 18 1.91 -33.55 25.11
N PHE A 19 1.27 -33.40 23.94
CA PHE A 19 1.63 -32.49 22.86
C PHE A 19 0.70 -31.28 22.70
N THR A 20 -0.22 -31.02 23.64
CA THR A 20 -0.82 -29.69 23.74
C THR A 20 0.25 -28.71 24.24
N PHE A 21 1.09 -28.26 23.33
CA PHE A 21 1.89 -27.07 23.53
C PHE A 21 0.88 -25.89 23.56
N ASP A 22 0.43 -25.52 24.74
CA ASP A 22 -0.04 -24.17 25.01
C ASP A 22 1.17 -23.23 24.85
N GLY A 23 1.65 -23.09 23.63
CA GLY A 23 2.53 -22.01 23.26
C GLY A 23 1.69 -20.75 23.26
N ASP A 24 1.69 -20.00 24.36
CA ASP A 24 1.33 -18.61 24.32
C ASP A 24 2.21 -17.98 23.24
N ALA A 25 1.64 -17.79 22.04
CA ALA A 25 2.21 -16.98 21.00
C ALA A 25 2.19 -15.54 21.54
N LYS A 26 3.17 -15.22 22.39
CA LYS A 26 3.46 -13.86 22.76
C LYS A 26 3.84 -13.18 21.45
N SER A 27 2.87 -12.52 20.83
CA SER A 27 3.14 -11.50 19.83
C SER A 27 4.29 -10.69 20.41
N ALA A 28 5.36 -10.51 19.63
CA ALA A 28 6.43 -9.57 19.99
C ALA A 28 5.79 -8.18 19.98
N GLY A 29 4.96 -7.91 20.99
CA GLY A 29 4.34 -6.64 21.26
C GLY A 29 5.47 -5.71 21.66
N GLY A 30 5.98 -4.97 20.68
CA GLY A 30 6.70 -3.75 20.97
C GLY A 30 5.85 -2.89 21.90
N GLU A 31 6.49 -2.05 22.67
CA GLU A 31 5.83 -1.08 23.54
C GLU A 31 4.67 -0.43 22.79
N THR A 32 3.46 -0.50 23.32
CA THR A 32 2.30 0.19 22.78
C THR A 32 2.43 1.66 23.12
N TYR A 33 2.89 2.44 22.15
CA TYR A 33 2.90 3.89 22.29
C TYR A 33 1.49 4.43 22.05
N ASP A 34 1.04 5.34 22.89
CA ASP A 34 -0.18 6.08 22.64
C ASP A 34 0.01 6.93 21.38
N LEU A 35 -0.76 6.62 20.34
CA LEU A 35 -0.70 7.37 19.09
C LEU A 35 -1.29 8.77 19.30
N ILE A 36 -0.56 9.77 18.84
CA ILE A 36 -1.04 11.15 18.82
C ILE A 36 -2.29 11.18 17.92
N LYS A 37 -3.40 11.68 18.47
CA LYS A 37 -4.63 11.95 17.72
C LYS A 37 -4.65 13.42 17.31
N PRO A 38 -4.24 13.75 16.07
CA PRO A 38 -4.05 15.13 15.65
C PRO A 38 -5.38 15.92 15.46
N GLY A 39 -6.53 15.23 15.46
CA GLY A 39 -7.84 15.87 15.24
C GLY A 39 -7.92 16.45 13.83
N PHE A 40 -7.92 15.59 12.81
CA PHE A 40 -8.02 16.05 11.43
C PHE A 40 -9.38 16.65 11.10
N SER A 41 -9.40 17.66 10.24
CA SER A 41 -10.61 18.38 9.82
C SER A 41 -11.65 17.48 9.12
N PHE A 42 -11.24 16.33 8.63
CA PHE A 42 -12.12 15.36 7.96
C PHE A 42 -12.73 14.32 8.91
N GLU A 43 -12.39 14.34 10.19
CA GLU A 43 -12.96 13.44 11.19
C GLU A 43 -14.38 13.85 11.56
N GLY A 44 -15.23 12.85 11.87
CA GLY A 44 -16.62 13.06 12.27
C GLY A 44 -17.61 13.18 11.11
N ALA A 45 -18.90 13.23 11.44
CA ALA A 45 -20.00 13.15 10.47
C ALA A 45 -20.08 14.36 9.51
N THR A 46 -19.55 15.51 9.91
CA THR A 46 -19.52 16.75 9.10
C THR A 46 -18.11 17.14 8.68
N GLY A 47 -17.16 16.21 8.82
CA GLY A 47 -15.75 16.45 8.50
C GLY A 47 -15.52 16.75 7.02
N THR A 48 -14.59 17.66 6.74
CA THR A 48 -14.19 18.05 5.39
C THR A 48 -12.68 18.07 5.26
N PHE A 49 -12.18 17.71 4.08
CA PHE A 49 -10.76 17.81 3.80
C PHE A 49 -10.32 19.26 3.60
N ASP A 50 -9.29 19.68 4.32
CA ASP A 50 -8.58 20.93 4.05
C ASP A 50 -7.77 20.79 2.75
N ARG A 51 -8.08 21.60 1.75
CA ARG A 51 -7.42 21.57 0.43
C ARG A 51 -5.94 21.91 0.51
N ALA A 52 -5.57 22.87 1.35
CA ALA A 52 -4.16 23.24 1.55
C ALA A 52 -3.38 22.07 2.17
N GLN A 53 -3.98 21.35 3.11
CA GLN A 53 -3.40 20.16 3.72
C GLN A 53 -3.23 19.03 2.69
N LEU A 54 -4.23 18.78 1.83
CA LEU A 54 -4.14 17.78 0.77
C LEU A 54 -3.03 18.12 -0.25
N ARG A 55 -2.86 19.39 -0.60
CA ARG A 55 -1.78 19.85 -1.50
C ARG A 55 -0.40 19.62 -0.88
N ARG A 56 -0.22 19.95 0.39
CA ARG A 56 1.02 19.64 1.12
C ARG A 56 1.27 18.13 1.21
N GLY A 57 0.20 17.34 1.45
CA GLY A 57 0.28 15.89 1.46
C GLY A 57 0.70 15.31 0.11
N TYR A 58 0.16 15.82 -0.99
CA TYR A 58 0.59 15.43 -2.33
C TYR A 58 2.04 15.81 -2.60
N GLN A 59 2.49 16.98 -2.17
CA GLN A 59 3.89 17.38 -2.28
C GLN A 59 4.82 16.40 -1.55
N VAL A 60 4.49 16.06 -0.30
CA VAL A 60 5.27 15.06 0.47
C VAL A 60 5.27 13.70 -0.23
N TYR A 61 4.12 13.27 -0.76
CA TYR A 61 4.07 12.03 -1.53
C TYR A 61 5.02 12.10 -2.75
N LYS A 62 4.90 13.13 -3.57
CA LYS A 62 5.69 13.31 -4.80
C LYS A 62 7.20 13.37 -4.53
N GLU A 63 7.61 14.10 -3.50
CA GLU A 63 9.03 14.38 -3.22
C GLU A 63 9.70 13.29 -2.37
N VAL A 64 8.95 12.57 -1.56
CA VAL A 64 9.51 11.61 -0.60
C VAL A 64 8.97 10.19 -0.83
N CYS A 65 7.65 9.99 -0.70
CA CYS A 65 7.08 8.65 -0.65
C CYS A 65 7.11 7.93 -2.01
N ALA A 66 6.94 8.66 -3.10
CA ALA A 66 6.86 8.12 -4.45
C ALA A 66 8.16 7.46 -4.93
N SER A 67 9.28 7.72 -4.26
CA SER A 67 10.56 7.05 -4.55
C SER A 67 10.53 5.55 -4.25
N CYS A 68 9.66 5.11 -3.32
CA CYS A 68 9.54 3.72 -2.91
C CYS A 68 8.11 3.16 -3.01
N HIS A 69 7.09 4.02 -2.87
CA HIS A 69 5.69 3.62 -2.79
C HIS A 69 4.88 4.05 -4.00
N SER A 70 4.19 3.10 -4.61
CA SER A 70 3.23 3.38 -5.67
C SER A 70 1.89 3.91 -5.13
N MET A 71 1.13 4.60 -5.99
CA MET A 71 -0.31 4.90 -5.85
C MET A 71 -1.04 4.58 -7.16
N LYS A 72 -0.77 3.42 -7.72
CA LYS A 72 -1.19 3.01 -9.07
C LYS A 72 -2.69 2.85 -9.29
N GLN A 73 -3.51 2.87 -8.25
CA GLN A 73 -4.97 2.88 -8.41
C GLN A 73 -5.53 4.28 -8.66
N LEU A 74 -4.73 5.33 -8.45
CA LEU A 74 -5.11 6.71 -8.70
C LEU A 74 -4.62 7.18 -10.06
N SER A 75 -5.39 8.05 -10.72
CA SER A 75 -4.99 8.75 -11.94
C SER A 75 -4.72 10.22 -11.63
N PHE A 76 -3.91 10.90 -12.47
CA PHE A 76 -3.56 12.30 -12.27
C PHE A 76 -4.76 13.24 -12.23
N ARG A 77 -5.88 12.87 -12.85
CA ARG A 77 -7.12 13.69 -12.80
C ARG A 77 -7.64 13.93 -11.39
N ILE A 78 -7.34 13.05 -10.42
CA ILE A 78 -7.80 13.22 -9.04
C ILE A 78 -7.24 14.49 -8.39
N LEU A 79 -6.09 14.98 -8.88
CA LEU A 79 -5.45 16.19 -8.38
C LEU A 79 -6.29 17.43 -8.63
N SER A 80 -7.10 17.47 -9.71
CA SER A 80 -7.97 18.60 -10.05
C SER A 80 -9.45 18.35 -9.72
N GLN A 81 -9.83 17.13 -9.35
CA GLN A 81 -11.21 16.79 -9.06
C GLN A 81 -11.68 17.33 -7.71
N LYS A 82 -12.99 17.62 -7.62
CA LYS A 82 -13.66 17.97 -6.37
C LYS A 82 -13.50 16.84 -5.35
N GLY A 83 -13.10 17.17 -4.13
CA GLY A 83 -12.83 16.21 -3.07
C GLY A 83 -11.36 15.79 -2.98
N GLY A 84 -10.57 16.04 -4.02
CA GLY A 84 -9.11 15.91 -4.02
C GLY A 84 -8.41 17.21 -3.58
N PRO A 85 -7.12 17.37 -3.93
CA PRO A 85 -6.36 18.58 -3.66
C PRO A 85 -6.89 19.83 -4.38
N GLU A 86 -7.69 19.64 -5.42
CA GLU A 86 -8.33 20.68 -6.23
C GLU A 86 -7.32 21.70 -6.79
N TYR A 87 -6.22 21.21 -7.34
CA TYR A 87 -5.35 22.01 -8.21
C TYR A 87 -6.11 22.44 -9.47
N THR A 88 -5.60 23.43 -10.18
CA THR A 88 -6.14 23.71 -11.51
C THR A 88 -5.90 22.53 -12.45
N GLU A 89 -6.75 22.38 -13.47
CA GLU A 89 -6.53 21.33 -14.48
C GLU A 89 -5.20 21.49 -15.20
N SER A 90 -4.77 22.74 -15.39
CA SER A 90 -3.47 23.06 -15.96
C SER A 90 -2.32 22.54 -15.11
N ASP A 91 -2.37 22.77 -13.78
CA ASP A 91 -1.34 22.27 -12.87
C ASP A 91 -1.31 20.74 -12.85
N ALA A 92 -2.49 20.10 -12.81
CA ALA A 92 -2.58 18.64 -12.84
C ALA A 92 -2.02 18.04 -14.15
N LYS A 93 -2.18 18.73 -15.29
CA LYS A 93 -1.55 18.34 -16.57
C LYS A 93 -0.03 18.47 -16.50
N ILE A 94 0.47 19.55 -15.89
CA ILE A 94 1.92 19.74 -15.69
C ILE A 94 2.48 18.60 -14.85
N PHE A 95 1.86 18.29 -13.71
CA PHE A 95 2.31 17.17 -12.87
C PHE A 95 2.29 15.82 -13.58
N ALA A 96 1.30 15.56 -14.43
CA ALA A 96 1.26 14.33 -15.22
C ALA A 96 2.40 14.28 -16.24
N SER A 97 2.68 15.40 -16.93
CA SER A 97 3.67 15.46 -17.99
C SER A 97 5.12 15.33 -17.53
N GLU A 98 5.38 15.42 -16.22
CA GLU A 98 6.70 15.13 -15.65
C GLU A 98 7.11 13.65 -15.76
N PHE A 99 6.15 12.76 -16.05
CA PHE A 99 6.35 11.33 -16.12
C PHE A 99 6.04 10.80 -17.52
N PHE A 100 6.75 9.76 -17.92
CA PHE A 100 6.57 9.13 -19.21
C PHE A 100 5.92 7.74 -19.07
N ILE A 101 5.34 7.27 -20.15
CA ILE A 101 4.76 5.92 -20.26
C ILE A 101 4.97 5.41 -21.68
N THR A 102 5.26 4.12 -21.82
CA THR A 102 5.27 3.45 -23.12
C THR A 102 3.86 3.47 -23.71
N ASP A 103 3.69 4.10 -24.85
CA ASP A 103 2.41 4.24 -25.55
C ASP A 103 2.22 3.14 -26.62
N SER A 104 3.30 2.85 -27.35
CA SER A 104 3.33 1.86 -28.42
C SER A 104 4.77 1.34 -28.61
N PHE A 105 4.92 0.47 -29.61
CA PHE A 105 6.25 0.00 -30.05
C PHE A 105 6.41 0.32 -31.52
N ASP A 106 7.64 0.61 -31.93
CA ASP A 106 7.97 0.81 -33.34
C ASP A 106 8.04 -0.53 -34.12
N ASP A 107 8.35 -0.47 -35.40
CA ASP A 107 8.45 -1.65 -36.27
C ASP A 107 9.63 -2.58 -35.89
N TYR A 108 10.56 -2.12 -35.06
CA TYR A 108 11.71 -2.90 -34.55
C TYR A 108 11.46 -3.45 -33.15
N GLY A 109 10.34 -3.10 -32.51
CA GLY A 109 9.99 -3.51 -31.16
C GLY A 109 10.52 -2.59 -30.06
N ASP A 110 11.06 -1.42 -30.42
CA ASP A 110 11.52 -0.44 -29.45
C ASP A 110 10.34 0.36 -28.88
N PRO A 111 10.33 0.67 -27.56
CA PRO A 111 9.23 1.38 -26.93
C PRO A 111 9.18 2.85 -27.39
N ILE A 112 8.00 3.28 -27.80
CA ILE A 112 7.69 4.69 -28.05
C ILE A 112 7.04 5.26 -26.80
N GLU A 113 7.70 6.22 -26.18
CA GLU A 113 7.23 6.85 -24.95
C GLU A 113 6.50 8.16 -25.24
N ARG A 114 5.50 8.44 -24.41
CA ARG A 114 4.86 9.76 -24.34
C ARG A 114 4.78 10.29 -22.92
N ALA A 115 4.64 11.58 -22.77
CA ALA A 115 4.29 12.19 -21.49
C ALA A 115 2.91 11.71 -21.03
N ARG A 116 2.76 11.48 -19.72
CA ARG A 116 1.48 11.10 -19.13
C ARG A 116 0.48 12.24 -19.20
N VAL A 117 -0.79 11.87 -19.25
CA VAL A 117 -1.93 12.78 -19.26
C VAL A 117 -2.83 12.52 -18.05
N LEU A 118 -3.88 13.33 -17.86
CA LEU A 118 -4.77 13.24 -16.69
C LEU A 118 -5.45 11.87 -16.49
N SER A 119 -5.67 11.13 -17.56
CA SER A 119 -6.26 9.77 -17.49
C SER A 119 -5.26 8.70 -17.04
N ASP A 120 -3.99 8.95 -17.20
CA ASP A 120 -2.97 7.98 -16.82
C ASP A 120 -2.84 7.87 -15.32
N ARG A 121 -2.44 6.69 -14.86
CA ARG A 121 -2.23 6.41 -13.46
C ARG A 121 -0.90 6.96 -12.97
N PHE A 122 -0.76 7.12 -11.67
CA PHE A 122 0.53 7.40 -11.06
C PHE A 122 1.52 6.28 -11.40
N PRO A 123 2.79 6.61 -11.67
CA PRO A 123 3.80 5.62 -12.02
C PRO A 123 4.14 4.69 -10.86
N ASP A 124 4.57 3.48 -11.18
CA ASP A 124 5.28 2.63 -10.24
C ASP A 124 6.74 3.11 -10.11
N PRO A 125 7.31 3.13 -8.90
CA PRO A 125 8.71 3.50 -8.70
C PRO A 125 9.70 2.41 -9.17
N TYR A 126 9.25 1.20 -9.40
CA TYR A 126 10.06 0.06 -9.81
C TYR A 126 9.43 -0.66 -11.01
N GLU A 127 10.26 -1.16 -11.90
CA GLU A 127 9.83 -1.90 -13.09
C GLU A 127 9.18 -3.25 -12.75
N SER A 128 9.58 -3.85 -11.61
CA SER A 128 9.07 -5.14 -11.16
C SER A 128 9.06 -5.25 -9.63
N LYS A 129 8.30 -6.23 -9.13
CA LYS A 129 8.27 -6.55 -7.69
C LYS A 129 9.65 -7.03 -7.19
N GLU A 130 10.39 -7.73 -8.03
CA GLU A 130 11.73 -8.23 -7.75
C GLU A 130 12.72 -7.07 -7.63
N ALA A 131 12.66 -6.09 -8.53
CA ALA A 131 13.47 -4.88 -8.47
C ALA A 131 13.16 -4.08 -7.20
N ALA A 132 11.89 -3.93 -6.84
CA ALA A 132 11.47 -3.28 -5.61
C ALA A 132 12.05 -3.97 -4.35
N LYS A 133 11.98 -5.30 -4.28
CA LYS A 133 12.56 -6.07 -3.18
C LYS A 133 14.07 -5.94 -3.09
N ALA A 134 14.76 -5.98 -4.22
CA ALA A 134 16.21 -5.84 -4.28
C ALA A 134 16.66 -4.47 -3.72
N SER A 135 15.92 -3.41 -4.04
CA SER A 135 16.22 -2.05 -3.58
C SER A 135 15.81 -1.79 -2.11
N ASN A 136 14.99 -2.66 -1.50
CA ASN A 136 14.43 -2.45 -0.16
C ASN A 136 14.73 -3.62 0.80
N ASN A 137 15.94 -4.15 0.78
CA ASN A 137 16.40 -5.22 1.67
C ASN A 137 15.47 -6.45 1.72
N GLY A 138 14.91 -6.83 0.58
CA GLY A 138 13.98 -7.97 0.46
C GLY A 138 12.51 -7.62 0.73
N ALA A 139 12.19 -6.45 1.24
CA ALA A 139 10.82 -6.02 1.46
C ALA A 139 10.20 -5.41 0.19
N TYR A 140 8.90 -5.66 -0.02
CA TYR A 140 8.14 -5.01 -1.09
C TYR A 140 7.35 -3.84 -0.50
N PRO A 141 7.64 -2.57 -0.84
CA PRO A 141 6.89 -1.43 -0.34
C PRO A 141 5.42 -1.51 -0.78
N PRO A 142 4.45 -1.41 0.14
CA PRO A 142 3.04 -1.49 -0.21
C PRO A 142 2.60 -0.28 -1.06
N ASP A 143 1.63 -0.52 -1.95
CA ASP A 143 0.91 0.53 -2.66
C ASP A 143 0.07 1.35 -1.68
N LEU A 144 0.15 2.68 -1.75
CA LEU A 144 -0.50 3.59 -0.80
C LEU A 144 -1.93 3.98 -1.22
N SER A 145 -2.41 3.56 -2.38
CA SER A 145 -3.73 3.96 -2.90
C SER A 145 -4.88 3.74 -1.92
N LEU A 146 -4.85 2.65 -1.15
CA LEU A 146 -5.90 2.27 -0.21
C LEU A 146 -5.36 2.02 1.21
N ILE A 147 -4.14 2.44 1.50
CA ILE A 147 -3.45 2.09 2.75
C ILE A 147 -4.22 2.54 3.99
N VAL A 148 -4.85 3.71 3.95
CA VAL A 148 -5.64 4.25 5.06
C VAL A 148 -6.82 3.33 5.40
N LYS A 149 -7.55 2.84 4.37
CA LYS A 149 -8.64 1.88 4.58
C LYS A 149 -8.15 0.50 5.02
N ALA A 150 -7.01 0.08 4.51
CA ALA A 150 -6.44 -1.24 4.83
C ALA A 150 -5.86 -1.31 6.25
N ARG A 151 -5.60 -0.16 6.87
CA ARG A 151 -4.96 -0.05 8.19
C ARG A 151 -5.83 0.68 9.22
N SER A 152 -7.04 1.08 8.86
CA SER A 152 -8.02 1.57 9.83
C SER A 152 -8.50 0.38 10.68
N GLY A 153 -7.93 0.22 11.86
CA GLY A 153 -8.36 -0.69 12.91
C GLY A 153 -9.20 0.02 13.94
#